data_123a933858e43b5b64403eafbe702208
#
_entry.id   123a933858e43b5b64403eafbe702208
#
_cell.length_a   1.000
_cell.length_b   1.000
_cell.length_c   1.000
_cell.angle_alpha   90.00
_cell.angle_beta   90.00
_cell.angle_gamma   90.00
#
_symmetry.space_group_name_H-M   'P 1'
#
loop_
_entity.id
_entity.type
_entity.pdbx_description
1 polymer ?
#
loop_
_entity_poly.entity_id
_entity_poly.type
_entity_poly.pdbx_seq_one_letter_code
_entity_poly.pdbx_strand_id
1 'polypeptide(L)'
;NSRQLTSFKGNPVRYLSISSNGVLSFAYDGELYTMVPGKEPVRVPVKINTDIDTDKVIRSLASRGATHVAVSPKGKDVAFVLNGDVYVTTIDFSTTKQITCTPERERRVDFRADGRAVVYDSERGGIWSIYESEMVNDKEEVMTYCTEIKERLLTDGVTTSFQPLYSPDGKKVAYLQNREAVCIMDLKSGKTKVAMEAKYNYSYSDGDQYFTWSPDSKWLLADYMGNGGWNNVDVALIDAEGKDEPVNLTQSGYTDSHARWVMGGKAMIFASDRAGYRSHGSWGSHRDVYITFFDAEAYNKFRMNKEYRALLEEAEKAGKKQEKKDSTDKEKKVETLKLQLDNLSDRTMRITFQSSHLSDAVMNNEGTRLYYLAPHNGNMALWVRDFLEERTELKMQRIEARSFQLDKSGNTCYFIGQGGTLCQLNLNSASVKTIPFEAFTVTQPAKTQAYNFEHIWRQTKEKLYDPGMNGADWDRLYTTYKRYLPHINNGYDFAEMASELLGELNVSHTGCRYHAPSASLPVAQLGILPDETYQGPGIKVAEVLSGGPLDVCKDIKAGSIITTIDGVKIEAGSDYYPMLAGKAGK
;
A
#
# COMPACT_ATOMS: atom_id res chain seq x y z
N ASN A 1 -4.04 -52.44 12.86
CA ASN A 1 -2.60 -52.21 12.69
C ASN A 1 -2.36 -51.44 11.42
N SER A 2 -1.72 -50.27 11.51
CA SER A 2 -1.26 -49.48 10.34
C SER A 2 0.03 -50.09 9.80
N ARG A 3 0.20 -50.05 8.48
CA ARG A 3 1.40 -50.49 7.78
C ARG A 3 1.86 -49.39 6.84
N GLN A 4 3.14 -49.05 6.90
CA GLN A 4 3.75 -48.16 5.94
C GLN A 4 3.86 -48.82 4.56
N LEU A 5 3.44 -48.12 3.51
CA LEU A 5 3.42 -48.64 2.14
C LEU A 5 4.51 -48.06 1.25
N THR A 6 5.03 -46.86 1.56
CA THR A 6 6.08 -46.17 0.80
C THR A 6 7.24 -45.77 1.71
N SER A 7 8.44 -45.63 1.14
CA SER A 7 9.67 -45.24 1.87
C SER A 7 10.25 -43.94 1.34
N PHE A 8 9.44 -43.07 0.75
CA PHE A 8 9.86 -41.75 0.31
C PHE A 8 10.41 -40.92 1.49
N LYS A 9 11.39 -40.09 1.21
CA LYS A 9 12.05 -39.25 2.20
C LYS A 9 11.95 -37.78 1.80
N GLY A 10 11.73 -36.91 2.77
CA GLY A 10 11.73 -35.47 2.58
C GLY A 10 10.32 -34.89 2.56
N ASN A 11 9.49 -35.22 1.58
CA ASN A 11 8.14 -34.68 1.48
C ASN A 11 7.07 -35.73 1.75
N PRO A 12 5.87 -35.33 2.22
CA PRO A 12 4.74 -36.26 2.37
C PRO A 12 4.18 -36.69 1.01
N VAL A 13 3.61 -37.88 0.96
CA VAL A 13 2.75 -38.33 -0.13
C VAL A 13 1.44 -37.58 -0.05
N ARG A 14 0.92 -37.09 -1.20
CA ARG A 14 -0.30 -36.28 -1.29
C ARG A 14 -1.30 -36.89 -2.27
N TYR A 15 -2.56 -36.46 -2.19
CA TYR A 15 -3.63 -36.79 -3.13
C TYR A 15 -3.85 -38.28 -3.31
N LEU A 16 -3.76 -39.07 -2.22
CA LEU A 16 -3.95 -40.52 -2.25
C LEU A 16 -5.36 -40.88 -2.68
N SER A 17 -5.47 -41.69 -3.69
CA SER A 17 -6.72 -42.33 -4.12
C SER A 17 -6.53 -43.81 -4.38
N ILE A 18 -7.61 -44.56 -4.41
CA ILE A 18 -7.62 -46.01 -4.66
C ILE A 18 -8.66 -46.35 -5.71
N SER A 19 -8.25 -47.16 -6.68
CA SER A 19 -9.16 -47.69 -7.69
C SER A 19 -9.96 -48.89 -7.18
N SER A 20 -11.01 -49.27 -7.88
CA SER A 20 -11.87 -50.41 -7.53
C SER A 20 -11.13 -51.76 -7.47
N ASN A 21 -10.01 -51.88 -8.19
CA ASN A 21 -9.13 -53.07 -8.18
C ASN A 21 -7.94 -52.93 -7.20
N GLY A 22 -7.97 -51.94 -6.31
CA GLY A 22 -7.00 -51.78 -5.23
C GLY A 22 -5.66 -51.15 -5.62
N VAL A 23 -5.52 -50.59 -6.82
CA VAL A 23 -4.33 -49.83 -7.22
C VAL A 23 -4.39 -48.42 -6.58
N LEU A 24 -3.32 -48.04 -5.91
CA LEU A 24 -3.17 -46.72 -5.32
C LEU A 24 -2.64 -45.73 -6.36
N SER A 25 -3.13 -44.50 -6.34
CA SER A 25 -2.57 -43.38 -7.08
C SER A 25 -2.31 -42.22 -6.10
N PHE A 26 -1.19 -41.56 -6.24
CA PHE A 26 -0.78 -40.44 -5.36
C PHE A 26 0.24 -39.55 -6.04
N ALA A 27 0.44 -38.35 -5.48
CA ALA A 27 1.51 -37.43 -5.85
C ALA A 27 2.64 -37.45 -4.83
N TYR A 28 3.85 -37.33 -5.30
CA TYR A 28 5.04 -37.12 -4.49
C TYR A 28 6.04 -36.22 -5.27
N ASP A 29 6.55 -35.17 -4.65
CA ASP A 29 7.45 -34.18 -5.26
C ASP A 29 6.94 -33.64 -6.61
N GLY A 30 5.63 -33.39 -6.72
CA GLY A 30 4.99 -32.87 -7.94
C GLY A 30 4.90 -33.89 -9.09
N GLU A 31 5.23 -35.14 -8.86
CA GLU A 31 5.11 -36.24 -9.83
C GLU A 31 3.98 -37.17 -9.43
N LEU A 32 3.35 -37.79 -10.41
CA LEU A 32 2.29 -38.76 -10.20
C LEU A 32 2.86 -40.19 -10.12
N TYR A 33 2.34 -40.97 -9.19
CA TYR A 33 2.71 -42.38 -8.99
C TYR A 33 1.48 -43.25 -8.95
N THR A 34 1.67 -44.49 -9.39
CA THR A 34 0.73 -45.60 -9.11
C THR A 34 1.46 -46.69 -8.35
N MET A 35 0.73 -47.44 -7.52
CA MET A 35 1.29 -48.52 -6.73
C MET A 35 0.26 -49.60 -6.48
N VAL A 36 0.64 -50.84 -6.72
CA VAL A 36 -0.09 -52.00 -6.21
C VAL A 36 0.42 -52.25 -4.79
N PRO A 37 -0.45 -52.40 -3.77
CA PRO A 37 -0.01 -52.65 -2.41
C PRO A 37 0.97 -53.84 -2.31
N GLY A 38 2.14 -53.61 -1.72
CA GLY A 38 3.21 -54.59 -1.62
C GLY A 38 4.21 -54.62 -2.77
N LYS A 39 4.05 -53.75 -3.78
CA LYS A 39 5.04 -53.48 -4.83
C LYS A 39 5.59 -52.09 -4.72
N GLU A 40 6.74 -51.83 -5.39
CA GLU A 40 7.32 -50.50 -5.44
C GLU A 40 6.43 -49.52 -6.23
N PRO A 41 6.41 -48.23 -5.82
CA PRO A 41 5.72 -47.19 -6.57
C PRO A 41 6.31 -47.00 -7.96
N VAL A 42 5.44 -46.83 -8.95
CA VAL A 42 5.81 -46.59 -10.34
C VAL A 42 5.40 -45.16 -10.72
N ARG A 43 6.36 -44.37 -11.16
CA ARG A 43 6.09 -43.01 -11.67
C ARG A 43 5.28 -43.10 -12.97
N VAL A 44 4.23 -42.29 -13.05
CA VAL A 44 3.43 -42.13 -14.27
C VAL A 44 4.10 -41.06 -15.14
N PRO A 45 4.59 -41.41 -16.33
CA PRO A 45 5.18 -40.42 -17.23
C PRO A 45 4.04 -39.57 -17.82
N VAL A 46 4.03 -38.29 -17.46
CA VAL A 46 3.12 -37.29 -18.04
C VAL A 46 3.86 -36.52 -19.11
N LYS A 47 3.34 -36.50 -20.34
CA LYS A 47 3.83 -35.66 -21.43
C LYS A 47 2.79 -34.58 -21.72
N ILE A 48 3.15 -33.34 -21.51
CA ILE A 48 2.31 -32.19 -21.79
C ILE A 48 2.79 -31.54 -23.08
N ASN A 49 1.91 -31.45 -24.08
CA ASN A 49 2.16 -30.70 -25.31
C ASN A 49 1.40 -29.38 -25.19
N THR A 50 2.12 -28.26 -25.15
CA THR A 50 1.53 -26.93 -25.02
C THR A 50 2.20 -25.98 -26.02
N ASP A 51 1.47 -24.95 -26.42
CA ASP A 51 1.97 -23.83 -27.21
C ASP A 51 2.45 -22.68 -26.29
N ILE A 52 3.18 -23.03 -25.23
CA ILE A 52 3.72 -22.03 -24.30
C ILE A 52 4.82 -21.25 -24.98
N ASP A 53 4.60 -19.96 -25.18
CA ASP A 53 5.63 -19.02 -25.60
C ASP A 53 6.29 -18.38 -24.35
N THR A 54 7.44 -18.94 -23.95
CA THR A 54 8.20 -18.46 -22.79
C THR A 54 8.90 -17.14 -23.05
N ASP A 55 9.09 -16.78 -24.33
CA ASP A 55 9.78 -15.55 -24.74
C ASP A 55 8.80 -14.41 -25.07
N LYS A 56 7.52 -14.63 -24.81
CA LYS A 56 6.48 -13.65 -25.06
C LYS A 56 6.79 -12.33 -24.37
N VAL A 57 6.80 -11.26 -25.17
CA VAL A 57 6.90 -9.88 -24.70
C VAL A 57 5.58 -9.18 -24.90
N ILE A 58 4.95 -8.75 -23.83
CA ILE A 58 3.70 -8.00 -23.85
C ILE A 58 4.03 -6.51 -23.77
N ARG A 59 3.61 -5.75 -24.77
CA ARG A 59 3.72 -4.29 -24.80
C ARG A 59 2.32 -3.71 -24.70
N SER A 60 2.14 -2.78 -23.78
CA SER A 60 0.84 -2.13 -23.58
C SER A 60 1.01 -0.67 -23.18
N LEU A 61 -0.04 0.10 -23.39
CA LEU A 61 -0.15 1.47 -22.92
C LEU A 61 -1.06 1.49 -21.70
N ALA A 62 -0.55 1.96 -20.57
CA ALA A 62 -1.29 2.06 -19.32
C ALA A 62 -1.56 3.51 -18.94
N SER A 63 -2.77 3.82 -18.51
CA SER A 63 -3.21 5.13 -17.99
C SER A 63 -3.74 5.06 -16.56
N ARG A 64 -3.56 3.92 -15.90
CA ARG A 64 -3.94 3.62 -14.51
C ARG A 64 -3.08 2.49 -13.96
N GLY A 65 -3.21 2.19 -12.67
CA GLY A 65 -2.47 1.11 -12.02
C GLY A 65 -1.29 1.59 -11.17
N ALA A 66 -1.13 2.91 -10.98
CA ALA A 66 -0.11 3.44 -10.08
C ALA A 66 -0.31 2.96 -8.64
N THR A 67 0.79 2.63 -7.96
CA THR A 67 0.78 2.12 -6.58
C THR A 67 1.44 3.06 -5.58
N HIS A 68 2.28 3.96 -6.02
CA HIS A 68 2.93 5.00 -5.23
C HIS A 68 3.03 6.30 -6.02
N VAL A 69 3.09 7.44 -5.34
CA VAL A 69 3.17 8.77 -5.95
C VAL A 69 4.10 9.68 -5.16
N ALA A 70 4.88 10.49 -5.86
CA ALA A 70 5.67 11.59 -5.30
C ALA A 70 5.60 12.80 -6.25
N VAL A 71 5.42 13.99 -5.69
CA VAL A 71 5.38 15.24 -6.47
C VAL A 71 6.73 15.94 -6.48
N SER A 72 7.15 16.43 -7.64
CA SER A 72 8.37 17.23 -7.72
C SER A 72 8.24 18.54 -6.92
N PRO A 73 9.32 19.04 -6.30
CA PRO A 73 9.27 20.25 -5.48
C PRO A 73 8.80 21.51 -6.21
N LYS A 74 8.96 21.54 -7.53
CA LYS A 74 8.49 22.62 -8.41
C LYS A 74 7.04 22.44 -8.84
N GLY A 75 6.38 21.32 -8.51
CA GLY A 75 5.01 21.02 -8.93
C GLY A 75 4.84 20.89 -10.45
N LYS A 76 5.88 20.40 -11.17
CA LYS A 76 5.85 20.21 -12.62
C LYS A 76 5.69 18.75 -13.01
N ASP A 77 6.31 17.86 -12.26
CA ASP A 77 6.32 16.42 -12.48
C ASP A 77 5.72 15.66 -11.29
N VAL A 78 5.19 14.49 -11.58
CA VAL A 78 4.83 13.47 -10.60
C VAL A 78 5.56 12.18 -10.95
N ALA A 79 6.32 11.65 -10.00
CA ALA A 79 6.86 10.31 -10.07
C ALA A 79 5.87 9.31 -9.50
N PHE A 80 5.81 8.12 -10.08
CA PHE A 80 4.91 7.07 -9.62
C PHE A 80 5.49 5.69 -9.93
N VAL A 81 4.99 4.67 -9.24
CA VAL A 81 5.34 3.27 -9.51
C VAL A 81 4.18 2.60 -10.23
N LEU A 82 4.47 1.93 -11.33
CA LEU A 82 3.51 1.18 -12.14
C LEU A 82 4.10 -0.17 -12.54
N ASN A 83 3.40 -1.26 -12.22
CA ASN A 83 3.83 -2.64 -12.49
C ASN A 83 5.23 -2.99 -11.92
N GLY A 84 5.69 -2.27 -10.92
CA GLY A 84 7.01 -2.45 -10.32
C GLY A 84 8.11 -1.59 -10.92
N ASP A 85 7.83 -0.77 -11.94
CA ASP A 85 8.77 0.20 -12.51
C ASP A 85 8.44 1.63 -12.08
N VAL A 86 9.46 2.48 -12.05
CA VAL A 86 9.34 3.92 -11.76
C VAL A 86 9.12 4.69 -13.04
N TYR A 87 8.14 5.58 -13.02
CA TYR A 87 7.79 6.50 -14.11
C TYR A 87 7.70 7.93 -13.59
N VAL A 88 7.85 8.89 -14.48
CA VAL A 88 7.58 10.32 -14.22
C VAL A 88 6.67 10.86 -15.30
N THR A 89 5.63 11.62 -14.92
CA THR A 89 4.71 12.28 -15.84
C THR A 89 4.58 13.75 -15.50
N THR A 90 4.26 14.59 -16.50
CA THR A 90 3.91 15.99 -16.26
C THR A 90 2.52 16.11 -15.62
N ILE A 91 2.33 17.12 -14.76
CA ILE A 91 1.04 17.31 -14.05
C ILE A 91 -0.08 17.75 -14.99
N ASP A 92 0.24 18.61 -15.94
CA ASP A 92 -0.75 19.24 -16.83
C ASP A 92 -0.93 18.53 -18.19
N PHE A 93 0.00 17.62 -18.53
CA PHE A 93 0.01 16.88 -19.79
C PHE A 93 0.20 15.39 -19.52
N SER A 94 -0.04 14.53 -20.53
CA SER A 94 0.11 13.07 -20.37
C SER A 94 1.51 12.54 -20.73
N THR A 95 2.45 13.41 -21.04
CA THR A 95 3.81 12.98 -21.40
C THR A 95 4.45 12.24 -20.22
N THR A 96 4.80 10.98 -20.47
CA THR A 96 5.30 10.08 -19.43
C THR A 96 6.64 9.49 -19.86
N LYS A 97 7.59 9.46 -18.92
CA LYS A 97 8.91 8.88 -19.10
C LYS A 97 9.08 7.70 -18.15
N GLN A 98 9.56 6.59 -18.67
CA GLN A 98 10.01 5.46 -17.88
C GLN A 98 11.40 5.73 -17.32
N ILE A 99 11.58 5.51 -16.02
CA ILE A 99 12.87 5.69 -15.33
C ILE A 99 13.56 4.35 -15.15
N THR A 100 12.81 3.31 -14.73
CA THR A 100 13.33 1.94 -14.60
C THR A 100 12.61 1.00 -15.54
N CYS A 101 13.29 -0.08 -15.95
CA CYS A 101 12.72 -1.16 -16.76
C CYS A 101 13.44 -2.46 -16.39
N THR A 102 13.03 -3.06 -15.29
CA THR A 102 13.66 -4.26 -14.73
C THR A 102 12.62 -5.35 -14.48
N PRO A 103 13.01 -6.64 -14.47
CA PRO A 103 12.09 -7.72 -14.09
C PRO A 103 11.73 -7.67 -12.60
N GLU A 104 12.59 -7.09 -11.80
CA GLU A 104 12.46 -6.93 -10.35
C GLU A 104 11.51 -5.78 -10.05
N ARG A 105 11.19 -5.63 -8.80
CA ARG A 105 10.17 -4.70 -8.35
C ARG A 105 10.76 -3.48 -7.67
N GLU A 106 10.32 -2.29 -8.09
CA GLU A 106 10.42 -1.03 -7.37
C GLU A 106 9.11 -0.76 -6.62
N ARG A 107 9.16 -0.14 -5.40
CA ARG A 107 7.96 0.07 -4.57
C ARG A 107 7.69 1.49 -4.17
N ARG A 108 8.70 2.21 -3.77
CA ARG A 108 8.61 3.59 -3.26
C ARG A 108 9.41 4.51 -4.17
N VAL A 109 8.96 5.73 -4.29
CA VAL A 109 9.69 6.76 -5.03
C VAL A 109 9.54 8.09 -4.32
N ASP A 110 10.60 8.90 -4.27
CA ASP A 110 10.57 10.26 -3.75
C ASP A 110 11.45 11.19 -4.58
N PHE A 111 11.13 12.48 -4.62
CA PHE A 111 11.90 13.49 -5.32
C PHE A 111 12.89 14.21 -4.41
N ARG A 112 14.11 14.42 -4.90
CA ARG A 112 15.08 15.29 -4.25
C ARG A 112 14.60 16.75 -4.27
N ALA A 113 15.00 17.53 -3.27
CA ALA A 113 14.55 18.92 -3.06
C ALA A 113 14.76 19.88 -4.24
N ASP A 114 15.70 19.59 -5.13
CA ASP A 114 15.96 20.36 -6.36
C ASP A 114 15.11 19.89 -7.55
N GLY A 115 14.41 18.77 -7.41
CA GLY A 115 13.60 18.16 -8.47
C GLY A 115 14.41 17.47 -9.57
N ARG A 116 15.72 17.27 -9.37
CA ARG A 116 16.63 16.72 -10.39
C ARG A 116 16.90 15.23 -10.26
N ALA A 117 16.50 14.63 -9.14
CA ALA A 117 16.67 13.20 -8.90
C ALA A 117 15.44 12.60 -8.23
N VAL A 118 15.26 11.30 -8.45
CA VAL A 118 14.34 10.45 -7.70
C VAL A 118 15.11 9.34 -7.02
N VAL A 119 14.69 9.02 -5.79
CA VAL A 119 15.16 7.86 -5.04
C VAL A 119 14.06 6.81 -4.99
N TYR A 120 14.43 5.54 -5.05
CA TYR A 120 13.49 4.42 -4.98
C TYR A 120 14.17 3.16 -4.43
N ASP A 121 13.37 2.23 -3.94
CA ASP A 121 13.82 0.90 -3.53
C ASP A 121 13.56 -0.12 -4.63
N SER A 122 14.52 -1.03 -4.85
CA SER A 122 14.45 -2.11 -5.84
C SER A 122 15.00 -3.41 -5.29
N GLU A 123 14.36 -4.54 -5.61
CA GLU A 123 14.81 -5.88 -5.18
C GLU A 123 15.77 -6.55 -6.19
N ARG A 124 16.55 -5.78 -6.91
CA ARG A 124 17.53 -6.29 -7.87
C ARG A 124 18.57 -7.18 -7.19
N GLY A 125 18.87 -8.30 -7.82
CA GLY A 125 19.76 -9.29 -7.22
C GLY A 125 19.20 -10.00 -6.00
N GLY A 126 17.91 -9.87 -5.72
CA GLY A 126 17.23 -10.55 -4.62
C GLY A 126 17.35 -9.85 -3.28
N ILE A 127 17.88 -8.64 -3.23
CA ILE A 127 18.04 -7.84 -2.01
C ILE A 127 17.46 -6.45 -2.25
N TRP A 128 16.55 -6.02 -1.39
CA TRP A 128 16.05 -4.66 -1.43
C TRP A 128 17.18 -3.67 -1.18
N SER A 129 17.40 -2.80 -2.14
CA SER A 129 18.44 -1.77 -2.11
C SER A 129 17.90 -0.45 -2.60
N ILE A 130 18.54 0.64 -2.20
CA ILE A 130 18.11 1.99 -2.56
C ILE A 130 18.94 2.49 -3.73
N TYR A 131 18.25 2.94 -4.75
CA TYR A 131 18.80 3.53 -5.97
C TYR A 131 18.38 4.98 -6.11
N GLU A 132 19.22 5.75 -6.78
CA GLU A 132 18.93 7.13 -7.18
C GLU A 132 19.11 7.26 -8.68
N SER A 133 18.12 7.87 -9.35
CA SER A 133 18.21 8.26 -10.76
C SER A 133 18.21 9.79 -10.86
N GLU A 134 19.29 10.35 -11.44
CA GLU A 134 19.54 11.79 -11.51
C GLU A 134 19.67 12.26 -12.96
N MET A 135 19.11 13.43 -13.25
CA MET A 135 19.26 14.13 -14.54
C MET A 135 20.70 14.57 -14.73
N VAL A 136 21.33 14.20 -15.86
CA VAL A 136 22.74 14.52 -16.14
C VAL A 136 22.93 15.96 -16.60
N ASN A 137 22.06 16.45 -17.47
CA ASN A 137 22.21 17.78 -18.07
C ASN A 137 21.66 18.87 -17.14
N ASP A 138 22.55 19.74 -16.65
CA ASP A 138 22.22 20.81 -15.70
C ASP A 138 21.27 21.90 -16.24
N LYS A 139 21.12 21.99 -17.56
CA LYS A 139 20.22 22.96 -18.21
C LYS A 139 18.77 22.47 -18.26
N GLU A 140 18.53 21.21 -18.01
CA GLU A 140 17.20 20.60 -18.02
C GLU A 140 16.54 20.79 -16.64
N GLU A 141 15.28 21.23 -16.62
CA GLU A 141 14.57 21.58 -15.37
C GLU A 141 13.51 20.56 -14.98
N VAL A 142 13.07 19.71 -15.92
CA VAL A 142 11.89 18.82 -15.79
C VAL A 142 12.32 17.41 -16.13
N MET A 143 12.16 16.48 -15.20
CA MET A 143 12.64 15.10 -15.35
C MET A 143 11.94 14.37 -16.50
N THR A 144 10.65 14.63 -16.72
CA THR A 144 9.89 14.03 -17.82
C THR A 144 10.54 14.28 -19.19
N TYR A 145 11.19 15.41 -19.39
CA TYR A 145 11.81 15.79 -20.67
C TYR A 145 13.34 15.69 -20.69
N CYS A 146 13.98 15.25 -19.60
CA CYS A 146 15.43 15.13 -19.59
C CYS A 146 15.92 14.14 -20.64
N THR A 147 17.08 14.44 -21.22
CA THR A 147 17.67 13.63 -22.30
C THR A 147 18.45 12.44 -21.77
N GLU A 148 19.07 12.58 -20.61
CA GLU A 148 19.94 11.56 -20.01
C GLU A 148 19.71 11.46 -18.51
N ILE A 149 19.64 10.22 -18.01
CA ILE A 149 19.52 9.89 -16.59
C ILE A 149 20.68 8.98 -16.22
N LYS A 150 21.31 9.27 -15.10
CA LYS A 150 22.33 8.43 -14.48
C LYS A 150 21.74 7.78 -13.23
N GLU A 151 21.76 6.45 -13.21
CA GLU A 151 21.37 5.68 -12.04
C GLU A 151 22.61 5.32 -11.20
N ARG A 152 22.45 5.29 -9.87
CA ARG A 152 23.45 4.78 -8.94
C ARG A 152 22.80 4.03 -7.78
N LEU A 153 23.48 2.99 -7.32
CA LEU A 153 23.15 2.32 -6.06
C LEU A 153 23.64 3.19 -4.89
N LEU A 154 22.78 3.45 -3.92
CA LEU A 154 23.11 4.24 -2.73
C LEU A 154 23.55 3.38 -1.55
N THR A 155 22.90 2.23 -1.33
CA THR A 155 23.21 1.29 -0.24
C THR A 155 24.26 0.26 -0.64
N ASP A 156 24.66 -0.60 0.29
CA ASP A 156 25.73 -1.58 0.08
C ASP A 156 25.38 -2.74 -0.87
N GLY A 157 24.09 -2.91 -1.22
CA GLY A 157 23.61 -4.01 -2.06
C GLY A 157 23.63 -5.39 -1.38
N VAL A 158 23.91 -5.44 -0.09
CA VAL A 158 24.01 -6.68 0.71
C VAL A 158 23.00 -6.69 1.84
N THR A 159 22.76 -5.52 2.45
CA THR A 159 21.84 -5.35 3.57
C THR A 159 20.48 -4.87 3.05
N THR A 160 19.41 -5.58 3.39
CA THR A 160 18.04 -5.19 3.00
C THR A 160 17.75 -3.77 3.42
N SER A 161 17.49 -2.89 2.44
CA SER A 161 17.26 -1.47 2.62
C SER A 161 16.12 -1.01 1.73
N PHE A 162 15.08 -0.39 2.28
CA PHE A 162 13.92 0.04 1.51
C PHE A 162 13.19 1.24 2.13
N GLN A 163 12.14 1.71 1.46
CA GLN A 163 11.31 2.84 1.86
C GLN A 163 12.11 4.15 1.99
N PRO A 164 12.86 4.55 0.94
CA PRO A 164 13.67 5.76 0.99
C PRO A 164 12.82 7.03 1.00
N LEU A 165 13.31 8.05 1.72
CA LEU A 165 12.70 9.38 1.79
C LEU A 165 13.79 10.45 1.89
N TYR A 166 13.84 11.38 0.93
CA TYR A 166 14.77 12.49 1.00
C TYR A 166 14.47 13.46 2.15
N SER A 167 15.52 14.01 2.73
CA SER A 167 15.35 15.16 3.61
C SER A 167 14.88 16.39 2.80
N PRO A 168 14.11 17.32 3.40
CA PRO A 168 13.63 18.53 2.73
C PRO A 168 14.73 19.43 2.14
N ASP A 169 15.95 19.35 2.67
CA ASP A 169 17.13 20.06 2.12
C ASP A 169 17.85 19.28 1.01
N GLY A 170 17.41 18.05 0.71
CA GLY A 170 17.95 17.19 -0.35
C GLY A 170 19.34 16.62 -0.08
N LYS A 171 19.85 16.69 1.16
CA LYS A 171 21.21 16.28 1.49
C LYS A 171 21.31 14.88 2.08
N LYS A 172 20.20 14.35 2.60
CA LYS A 172 20.13 13.07 3.29
C LYS A 172 18.99 12.21 2.73
N VAL A 173 19.11 10.90 2.92
CA VAL A 173 18.03 9.94 2.68
C VAL A 173 17.80 9.14 3.96
N ALA A 174 16.58 9.15 4.47
CA ALA A 174 16.14 8.24 5.52
C ALA A 174 15.57 6.98 4.87
N TYR A 175 15.82 5.81 5.46
CA TYR A 175 15.32 4.53 4.96
C TYR A 175 15.25 3.48 6.08
N LEU A 176 14.54 2.40 5.83
CA LEU A 176 14.50 1.23 6.71
C LEU A 176 15.60 0.24 6.33
N GLN A 177 16.35 -0.20 7.32
CA GLN A 177 17.31 -1.30 7.19
C GLN A 177 16.77 -2.51 7.96
N ASN A 178 16.81 -3.68 7.32
CA ASN A 178 16.30 -4.94 7.88
C ASN A 178 14.86 -4.80 8.43
N ARG A 179 14.03 -3.97 7.77
CA ARG A 179 12.61 -3.70 8.07
C ARG A 179 12.32 -2.86 9.33
N GLU A 180 13.24 -2.70 10.24
CA GLU A 180 12.96 -2.16 11.57
C GLU A 180 13.83 -0.96 11.95
N ALA A 181 15.11 -0.97 11.62
CA ALA A 181 16.00 0.15 11.94
C ALA A 181 15.79 1.33 10.98
N VAL A 182 15.60 2.54 11.53
CA VAL A 182 15.59 3.77 10.71
C VAL A 182 17.02 4.27 10.58
N CYS A 183 17.52 4.25 9.34
CA CYS A 183 18.85 4.71 9.00
C CYS A 183 18.80 6.03 8.21
N ILE A 184 19.83 6.84 8.34
CA ILE A 184 19.99 8.09 7.61
C ILE A 184 21.35 8.10 6.94
N MET A 185 21.34 8.26 5.61
CA MET A 185 22.51 8.41 4.78
C MET A 185 22.75 9.88 4.42
N ASP A 186 23.97 10.35 4.58
CA ASP A 186 24.44 11.63 4.02
C ASP A 186 24.87 11.40 2.56
N LEU A 187 24.20 12.05 1.62
CA LEU A 187 24.39 11.81 0.18
C LEU A 187 25.76 12.27 -0.33
N LYS A 188 26.40 13.24 0.32
CA LYS A 188 27.69 13.74 -0.08
C LYS A 188 28.82 12.81 0.30
N SER A 189 28.78 12.27 1.52
CA SER A 189 29.81 11.40 2.06
C SER A 189 29.53 9.91 1.86
N GLY A 190 28.27 9.52 1.56
CA GLY A 190 27.81 8.15 1.51
C GLY A 190 27.76 7.46 2.88
N LYS A 191 28.00 8.20 3.97
CA LYS A 191 28.00 7.61 5.33
C LYS A 191 26.57 7.46 5.84
N THR A 192 26.30 6.28 6.40
CA THR A 192 25.01 5.95 7.03
C THR A 192 25.16 5.93 8.55
N LYS A 193 24.11 6.37 9.24
CA LYS A 193 23.93 6.27 10.69
C LYS A 193 22.60 5.60 11.00
N VAL A 194 22.56 4.82 12.05
CA VAL A 194 21.30 4.34 12.64
C VAL A 194 20.73 5.48 13.49
N ALA A 195 19.57 6.01 13.10
CA ALA A 195 18.88 7.08 13.82
C ALA A 195 17.86 6.52 14.83
N MET A 196 17.30 5.34 14.57
CA MET A 196 16.48 4.57 15.51
C MET A 196 16.80 3.09 15.36
N GLU A 197 17.19 2.45 16.45
CA GLU A 197 17.55 1.04 16.47
C GLU A 197 16.31 0.13 16.28
N ALA A 198 16.52 -1.06 15.72
CA ALA A 198 15.50 -2.07 15.48
C ALA A 198 14.70 -2.46 16.73
N LYS A 199 15.31 -2.43 17.93
CA LYS A 199 14.64 -2.75 19.20
C LYS A 199 13.41 -1.89 19.50
N TYR A 200 13.27 -0.73 18.84
CA TYR A 200 12.14 0.20 18.98
C TYR A 200 11.03 -0.03 17.96
N ASN A 201 11.22 -0.95 17.04
CA ASN A 201 10.24 -1.27 16.02
C ASN A 201 9.88 -2.74 16.00
N TYR A 202 8.73 -3.02 15.41
CA TYR A 202 8.31 -4.36 15.03
C TYR A 202 7.62 -4.26 13.67
N SER A 203 8.22 -4.82 12.63
CA SER A 203 7.62 -4.84 11.31
C SER A 203 6.79 -6.10 11.12
N TYR A 204 5.50 -5.91 10.93
CA TYR A 204 4.53 -6.96 10.63
C TYR A 204 4.53 -7.32 9.14
N SER A 205 4.60 -6.28 8.29
CA SER A 205 4.67 -6.42 6.84
C SER A 205 5.50 -5.30 6.22
N ASP A 206 6.01 -5.51 5.02
CA ASP A 206 6.76 -4.48 4.31
C ASP A 206 5.92 -3.22 4.12
N GLY A 207 6.49 -2.08 4.53
CA GLY A 207 5.85 -0.78 4.40
C GLY A 207 4.90 -0.39 5.53
N ASP A 208 4.84 -1.16 6.60
CA ASP A 208 4.04 -0.86 7.80
C ASP A 208 4.71 0.16 8.73
N GLN A 209 6.00 0.40 8.59
CA GLN A 209 6.72 1.42 9.35
C GLN A 209 6.50 2.80 8.73
N TYR A 210 6.19 3.79 9.56
CA TYR A 210 5.95 5.15 9.13
C TYR A 210 6.95 6.12 9.76
N PHE A 211 7.56 6.95 8.93
CA PHE A 211 8.39 8.07 9.39
C PHE A 211 8.32 9.23 8.40
N THR A 212 8.57 10.44 8.88
CA THR A 212 8.54 11.67 8.08
C THR A 212 9.51 12.71 8.61
N TRP A 213 10.19 13.43 7.69
CA TRP A 213 11.14 14.47 8.01
C TRP A 213 10.49 15.74 8.56
N SER A 214 11.16 16.37 9.50
CA SER A 214 10.86 17.76 9.88
C SER A 214 11.23 18.73 8.75
N PRO A 215 10.54 19.87 8.63
CA PRO A 215 10.83 20.87 7.60
C PRO A 215 12.28 21.39 7.60
N ASP A 216 12.98 21.37 8.74
CA ASP A 216 14.37 21.81 8.89
C ASP A 216 15.41 20.68 8.69
N SER A 217 14.97 19.48 8.30
CA SER A 217 15.81 18.29 8.04
C SER A 217 16.64 17.81 9.22
N LYS A 218 16.24 18.14 10.46
CA LYS A 218 16.97 17.79 11.68
C LYS A 218 16.33 16.68 12.48
N TRP A 219 15.04 16.43 12.26
CA TRP A 219 14.24 15.50 13.03
C TRP A 219 13.41 14.60 12.13
N LEU A 220 13.04 13.42 12.66
CA LEU A 220 11.99 12.59 12.11
C LEU A 220 10.89 12.38 13.16
N LEU A 221 9.65 12.31 12.70
CA LEU A 221 8.56 11.64 13.44
C LEU A 221 8.46 10.22 12.92
N ALA A 222 8.30 9.25 13.80
CA ALA A 222 8.13 7.85 13.42
C ALA A 222 7.13 7.14 14.34
N ASP A 223 6.43 6.16 13.78
CA ASP A 223 5.71 5.18 14.59
C ASP A 223 6.75 4.25 15.24
N TYR A 224 6.63 3.96 16.54
CA TYR A 224 7.57 3.10 17.24
C TYR A 224 6.93 2.34 18.41
N MET A 225 7.58 1.29 18.86
CA MET A 225 7.17 0.56 20.06
C MET A 225 7.53 1.37 21.31
N GLY A 226 6.57 2.21 21.75
CA GLY A 226 6.67 2.93 23.01
C GLY A 226 6.20 2.07 24.20
N ASN A 227 5.34 2.64 25.02
CA ASN A 227 4.83 1.99 26.23
C ASN A 227 3.81 0.87 25.94
N GLY A 228 3.13 0.92 24.80
CA GLY A 228 2.03 0.01 24.43
C GLY A 228 2.44 -1.28 23.74
N GLY A 229 3.72 -1.46 23.42
CA GLY A 229 4.23 -2.62 22.67
C GLY A 229 3.94 -2.58 21.18
N TRP A 230 4.14 -3.72 20.50
CA TRP A 230 4.12 -3.81 19.04
C TRP A 230 2.78 -3.47 18.38
N ASN A 231 1.67 -3.69 19.05
CA ASN A 231 0.32 -3.46 18.50
C ASN A 231 -0.35 -2.17 19.00
N ASN A 232 0.33 -1.40 19.84
CA ASN A 232 -0.11 -0.08 20.31
C ASN A 232 1.08 0.87 20.23
N VAL A 233 1.41 1.27 19.00
CA VAL A 233 2.55 2.15 18.75
C VAL A 233 2.28 3.56 19.28
N ASP A 234 3.36 4.21 19.69
CA ASP A 234 3.43 5.64 20.01
C ASP A 234 4.16 6.40 18.89
N VAL A 235 4.15 7.73 18.95
CA VAL A 235 4.92 8.58 18.05
C VAL A 235 6.25 8.94 18.70
N ALA A 236 7.35 8.63 18.02
CA ALA A 236 8.70 9.04 18.40
C ALA A 236 9.17 10.31 17.67
N LEU A 237 9.93 11.14 18.37
CA LEU A 237 10.81 12.13 17.79
C LEU A 237 12.23 11.58 17.75
N ILE A 238 12.85 11.60 16.56
CA ILE A 238 14.17 11.03 16.31
C ILE A 238 15.12 12.15 15.87
N ASP A 239 16.28 12.26 16.50
CA ASP A 239 17.37 13.13 16.03
C ASP A 239 17.97 12.57 14.73
N ALA A 240 17.96 13.35 13.67
CA ALA A 240 18.52 12.95 12.37
C ALA A 240 20.05 12.78 12.39
N GLU A 241 20.73 13.21 13.43
CA GLU A 241 22.16 12.95 13.64
C GLU A 241 22.40 11.64 14.43
N GLY A 242 21.35 10.99 14.94
CA GLY A 242 21.43 9.75 15.69
C GLY A 242 22.26 9.88 16.97
N LYS A 243 22.21 11.04 17.62
CA LYS A 243 22.98 11.32 18.84
C LYS A 243 22.21 10.95 20.10
N ASP A 244 20.90 11.09 20.02
CA ASP A 244 19.99 10.93 21.14
C ASP A 244 19.06 9.72 20.90
N GLU A 245 18.63 9.07 21.97
CA GLU A 245 17.60 8.05 21.93
C GLU A 245 16.26 8.65 21.48
N PRO A 246 15.37 7.88 20.83
CA PRO A 246 14.05 8.34 20.43
C PRO A 246 13.24 8.87 21.62
N VAL A 247 12.63 10.04 21.48
CA VAL A 247 11.78 10.63 22.51
C VAL A 247 10.32 10.27 22.23
N ASN A 248 9.65 9.60 23.17
CA ASN A 248 8.23 9.30 23.08
C ASN A 248 7.40 10.57 23.25
N LEU A 249 6.69 11.01 22.22
CA LEU A 249 5.89 12.24 22.20
C LEU A 249 4.46 12.03 22.71
N THR A 250 3.90 10.84 22.58
CA THR A 250 2.49 10.57 22.88
C THR A 250 2.28 9.82 24.19
N GLN A 251 3.26 9.00 24.60
CA GLN A 251 3.33 8.29 25.89
C GLN A 251 1.99 7.65 26.29
N SER A 252 1.34 6.98 25.35
CA SER A 252 0.00 6.47 25.55
C SER A 252 -0.05 4.93 25.55
N GLY A 253 -1.11 4.35 26.08
CA GLY A 253 -1.39 2.91 25.94
C GLY A 253 -2.33 2.63 24.77
N TYR A 254 -2.49 3.59 23.87
CA TYR A 254 -3.33 3.53 22.68
C TYR A 254 -2.47 3.44 21.42
N THR A 255 -3.09 3.25 20.27
CA THR A 255 -2.38 3.28 19.01
C THR A 255 -2.35 4.71 18.47
N ASP A 256 -1.21 5.36 18.60
CA ASP A 256 -0.92 6.69 18.06
C ASP A 256 0.04 6.54 16.88
N SER A 257 -0.38 6.90 15.67
CA SER A 257 0.37 6.58 14.46
C SER A 257 0.22 7.61 13.34
N HIS A 258 1.07 7.48 12.31
CA HIS A 258 1.05 8.30 11.10
C HIS A 258 1.16 9.80 11.39
N ALA A 259 2.09 10.16 12.27
CA ALA A 259 2.31 11.54 12.65
C ALA A 259 2.89 12.37 11.49
N ARG A 260 2.32 13.53 11.24
CA ARG A 260 2.75 14.48 10.21
C ARG A 260 3.08 15.84 10.82
N TRP A 261 4.19 16.42 10.41
CA TRP A 261 4.52 17.81 10.72
C TRP A 261 3.51 18.74 10.06
N VAL A 262 3.03 19.71 10.80
CA VAL A 262 2.11 20.75 10.31
C VAL A 262 2.53 22.13 10.79
N MET A 263 1.96 23.18 10.18
CA MET A 263 2.23 24.57 10.56
C MET A 263 3.72 24.93 10.55
N GLY A 264 4.46 24.43 9.53
CA GLY A 264 5.90 24.67 9.41
C GLY A 264 6.76 23.99 10.49
N GLY A 265 6.27 22.92 11.10
CA GLY A 265 6.95 22.16 12.16
C GLY A 265 6.62 22.64 13.59
N LYS A 266 5.70 23.58 13.75
CA LYS A 266 5.25 24.04 15.07
C LYS A 266 4.32 23.08 15.78
N ALA A 267 3.75 22.13 15.04
CA ALA A 267 2.88 21.10 15.55
C ALA A 267 3.00 19.82 14.72
N MET A 268 2.45 18.73 15.25
CA MET A 268 2.20 17.49 14.53
C MET A 268 0.72 17.12 14.64
N ILE A 269 0.17 16.48 13.60
CA ILE A 269 -1.10 15.73 13.68
C ILE A 269 -0.81 14.25 13.63
N PHE A 270 -1.64 13.44 14.27
CA PHE A 270 -1.51 11.98 14.26
C PHE A 270 -2.87 11.32 14.44
N ALA A 271 -3.00 10.07 14.01
CA ALA A 271 -4.19 9.26 14.22
C ALA A 271 -4.11 8.54 15.57
N SER A 272 -5.21 8.52 16.33
CA SER A 272 -5.29 7.84 17.63
C SER A 272 -6.61 7.15 17.83
N ASP A 273 -6.61 5.96 18.45
CA ASP A 273 -7.81 5.22 18.81
C ASP A 273 -8.26 5.44 20.28
N ARG A 274 -7.67 6.43 20.97
CA ARG A 274 -7.92 6.69 22.40
C ARG A 274 -9.35 7.16 22.74
N ALA A 275 -10.08 7.71 21.78
CA ALA A 275 -11.45 8.17 21.97
C ALA A 275 -12.49 7.32 21.23
N GLY A 276 -12.06 6.42 20.34
CA GLY A 276 -12.93 5.61 19.51
C GLY A 276 -13.18 4.20 20.04
N TYR A 277 -13.99 3.44 19.29
CA TYR A 277 -14.15 2.02 19.52
C TYR A 277 -12.82 1.31 19.32
N ARG A 278 -12.43 0.44 20.23
CA ARG A 278 -11.25 -0.42 20.12
C ARG A 278 -11.66 -1.86 20.00
N SER A 279 -11.17 -2.52 18.97
CA SER A 279 -11.25 -3.95 18.81
C SER A 279 -10.03 -4.65 19.42
N HIS A 280 -10.04 -5.98 19.44
CA HIS A 280 -8.88 -6.77 19.84
C HIS A 280 -7.64 -6.40 19.05
N GLY A 281 -6.53 -6.14 19.73
CA GLY A 281 -5.26 -5.75 19.09
C GLY A 281 -5.31 -4.45 18.27
N SER A 282 -6.28 -3.57 18.54
CA SER A 282 -6.54 -2.33 17.78
C SER A 282 -6.89 -2.54 16.29
N TRP A 283 -7.09 -3.77 15.83
CA TRP A 283 -7.54 -4.04 14.47
C TRP A 283 -9.00 -3.60 14.27
N GLY A 284 -9.24 -2.79 13.24
CA GLY A 284 -10.57 -2.23 12.97
C GLY A 284 -11.04 -1.21 13.98
N SER A 285 -10.15 -0.66 14.80
CA SER A 285 -10.47 0.41 15.75
C SER A 285 -10.91 1.68 15.04
N HIS A 286 -11.80 2.42 15.67
CA HIS A 286 -12.15 3.76 15.23
C HIS A 286 -11.11 4.75 15.74
N ARG A 287 -10.64 5.61 14.86
CA ARG A 287 -9.59 6.59 15.14
C ARG A 287 -10.09 8.01 14.97
N ASP A 288 -9.39 8.91 15.61
CA ASP A 288 -9.51 10.34 15.50
C ASP A 288 -8.20 10.97 15.11
N VAL A 289 -8.25 12.21 14.60
CA VAL A 289 -7.05 13.03 14.42
C VAL A 289 -6.85 13.85 15.69
N TYR A 290 -5.64 13.78 16.22
CA TYR A 290 -5.13 14.62 17.30
C TYR A 290 -4.08 15.58 16.77
N ILE A 291 -3.91 16.72 17.43
CA ILE A 291 -2.82 17.66 17.20
C ILE A 291 -2.05 17.88 18.49
N THR A 292 -0.73 17.90 18.39
CA THR A 292 0.19 18.27 19.48
C THR A 292 1.06 19.42 19.02
N PHE A 293 1.14 20.47 19.84
CA PHE A 293 1.93 21.67 19.52
C PHE A 293 3.28 21.65 20.22
N PHE A 294 4.35 21.81 19.43
CA PHE A 294 5.71 22.04 19.91
C PHE A 294 6.00 23.50 20.23
N ASP A 295 5.14 24.40 19.80
CA ASP A 295 5.23 25.85 19.98
C ASP A 295 4.00 26.35 20.76
N ALA A 296 4.23 26.94 21.94
CA ALA A 296 3.15 27.39 22.80
C ALA A 296 2.39 28.61 22.23
N GLU A 297 3.07 29.46 21.45
CA GLU A 297 2.40 30.60 20.81
C GLU A 297 1.47 30.11 19.69
N ALA A 298 1.90 29.12 18.91
CA ALA A 298 1.06 28.48 17.89
C ALA A 298 -0.15 27.81 18.54
N TYR A 299 0.02 27.13 19.69
CA TYR A 299 -1.08 26.55 20.44
C TYR A 299 -2.09 27.61 20.89
N ASN A 300 -1.62 28.70 21.49
CA ASN A 300 -2.48 29.78 21.92
C ASN A 300 -3.22 30.43 20.74
N LYS A 301 -2.53 30.68 19.62
CA LYS A 301 -3.14 31.22 18.40
C LYS A 301 -4.17 30.27 17.79
N PHE A 302 -3.93 28.97 17.81
CA PHE A 302 -4.87 27.96 17.28
C PHE A 302 -6.19 27.94 18.05
N ARG A 303 -6.18 28.19 19.36
CA ARG A 303 -7.36 28.24 20.23
C ARG A 303 -8.12 29.57 20.23
N MET A 304 -7.58 30.59 19.58
CA MET A 304 -8.27 31.90 19.47
C MET A 304 -9.50 31.76 18.58
N ASN A 305 -10.57 32.46 18.96
CA ASN A 305 -11.71 32.60 18.08
C ASN A 305 -11.35 33.43 16.83
N LYS A 306 -12.20 33.35 15.81
CA LYS A 306 -11.98 33.99 14.50
C LYS A 306 -11.74 35.50 14.61
N GLU A 307 -12.53 36.17 15.45
CA GLU A 307 -12.45 37.65 15.61
C GLU A 307 -11.11 38.08 16.21
N TYR A 308 -10.72 37.45 17.34
CA TYR A 308 -9.47 37.81 18.02
C TYR A 308 -8.25 37.48 17.15
N ARG A 309 -8.29 36.37 16.42
CA ARG A 309 -7.25 35.98 15.47
C ARG A 309 -7.12 37.01 14.34
N ALA A 310 -8.23 37.52 13.77
CA ALA A 310 -8.22 38.53 12.73
C ALA A 310 -7.59 39.84 13.23
N LEU A 311 -7.94 40.29 14.43
CA LEU A 311 -7.35 41.48 15.07
C LEU A 311 -5.84 41.33 15.29
N LEU A 312 -5.40 40.12 15.71
CA LEU A 312 -3.96 39.84 15.88
C LEU A 312 -3.21 39.91 14.56
N GLU A 313 -3.78 39.29 13.51
CA GLU A 313 -3.19 39.31 12.15
C GLU A 313 -3.13 40.71 11.54
N GLU A 314 -4.10 41.57 11.81
CA GLU A 314 -4.07 43.00 11.43
C GLU A 314 -2.95 43.76 12.14
N ALA A 315 -2.78 43.52 13.44
CA ALA A 315 -1.70 44.11 14.22
C ALA A 315 -0.31 43.66 13.75
N GLU A 316 -0.13 42.35 13.47
CA GLU A 316 1.10 41.79 12.92
C GLU A 316 1.43 42.38 11.52
N LYS A 317 0.43 42.58 10.66
CA LYS A 317 0.60 43.21 9.34
C LYS A 317 0.97 44.69 9.44
N ALA A 318 0.40 45.42 10.39
CA ALA A 318 0.72 46.81 10.66
C ALA A 318 2.17 46.96 11.13
N GLY A 319 2.63 46.10 12.04
CA GLY A 319 4.02 46.07 12.52
C GLY A 319 5.03 45.75 11.40
N LYS A 320 4.75 44.78 10.54
CA LYS A 320 5.62 44.41 9.41
C LYS A 320 5.73 45.46 8.30
N LYS A 321 4.75 46.36 8.15
CA LYS A 321 4.85 47.48 7.19
C LYS A 321 5.90 48.50 7.57
N GLN A 322 6.32 48.58 8.82
CA GLN A 322 7.40 49.47 9.27
C GLN A 322 8.80 48.90 9.02
N GLU A 323 8.95 47.55 8.91
CA GLU A 323 10.27 46.91 8.72
C GLU A 323 10.67 46.66 7.25
N LYS A 324 9.75 46.78 6.28
CA LYS A 324 10.01 46.50 4.86
C LYS A 324 10.57 47.71 4.09
N LYS A 325 11.73 48.24 4.46
CA LYS A 325 12.46 49.16 3.57
C LYS A 325 13.81 48.62 3.06
N ASP A 326 14.31 47.53 3.53
CA ASP A 326 15.56 46.92 3.04
C ASP A 326 15.51 45.39 3.11
N SER A 327 15.15 44.73 2.03
CA SER A 327 15.67 43.38 1.74
C SER A 327 15.33 42.93 0.33
N THR A 328 16.34 42.87 -0.51
CA THR A 328 16.45 42.11 -1.75
C THR A 328 16.24 40.63 -1.48
N ASP A 329 15.59 39.90 -2.42
CA ASP A 329 15.35 38.47 -2.45
C ASP A 329 16.57 37.64 -1.99
N LYS A 330 16.55 37.20 -0.74
CA LYS A 330 17.38 36.07 -0.28
C LYS A 330 16.46 34.89 -0.10
N GLU A 331 16.83 33.75 -0.69
CA GLU A 331 16.22 32.43 -0.38
C GLU A 331 15.98 32.37 1.12
N LYS A 332 14.71 32.17 1.52
CA LYS A 332 14.35 32.02 2.94
C LYS A 332 15.04 30.76 3.47
N LYS A 333 16.13 30.96 4.21
CA LYS A 333 16.73 29.88 5.00
C LYS A 333 15.67 29.32 5.91
N VAL A 334 15.43 27.99 5.81
CA VAL A 334 14.51 27.29 6.72
C VAL A 334 15.03 27.48 8.14
N GLU A 335 14.24 28.12 9.00
CA GLU A 335 14.61 28.34 10.40
C GLU A 335 14.68 27.01 11.13
N THR A 336 15.69 26.86 12.00
CA THR A 336 15.80 25.69 12.89
C THR A 336 14.58 25.65 13.82
N LEU A 337 13.92 24.51 13.88
CA LEU A 337 12.78 24.31 14.77
C LEU A 337 13.20 24.38 16.24
N LYS A 338 12.41 25.09 17.02
CA LYS A 338 12.52 25.13 18.48
C LYS A 338 11.40 24.28 19.06
N LEU A 339 11.71 23.06 19.44
CA LEU A 339 10.71 22.11 19.95
C LEU A 339 10.61 22.23 21.48
N GLN A 340 9.46 22.65 21.98
CA GLN A 340 9.13 22.65 23.40
C GLN A 340 8.52 21.31 23.74
N LEU A 341 9.28 20.42 24.37
CA LEU A 341 8.86 19.05 24.67
C LEU A 341 8.24 18.87 26.05
N ASP A 342 8.39 19.87 26.95
CA ASP A 342 7.80 19.81 28.28
C ASP A 342 6.28 19.97 28.20
N ASN A 343 5.55 19.19 28.99
CA ASN A 343 4.10 19.26 29.14
C ASN A 343 3.33 19.19 27.80
N LEU A 344 3.75 18.31 26.87
CA LEU A 344 3.09 18.14 25.56
C LEU A 344 1.62 17.72 25.69
N SER A 345 1.26 16.95 26.73
CA SER A 345 -0.13 16.57 27.01
C SER A 345 -1.07 17.78 27.12
N ASP A 346 -0.62 18.90 27.72
CA ASP A 346 -1.40 20.12 27.88
C ASP A 346 -1.63 20.85 26.55
N ARG A 347 -0.81 20.54 25.56
CA ARG A 347 -0.87 21.10 24.21
C ARG A 347 -1.27 20.06 23.16
N THR A 348 -1.88 18.96 23.63
CA THR A 348 -2.44 17.90 22.79
C THR A 348 -3.96 17.94 22.84
N MET A 349 -4.62 17.92 21.67
CA MET A 349 -6.06 17.95 21.62
C MET A 349 -6.63 17.16 20.44
N ARG A 350 -7.82 16.61 20.63
CA ARG A 350 -8.59 15.97 19.54
C ARG A 350 -9.16 17.05 18.62
N ILE A 351 -9.03 16.87 17.31
CA ILE A 351 -9.48 17.83 16.29
C ILE A 351 -10.54 17.28 15.33
N THR A 352 -10.92 16.02 15.46
CA THR A 352 -12.13 15.44 14.84
C THR A 352 -13.22 15.24 15.88
N PHE A 353 -14.51 15.28 15.47
CA PHE A 353 -15.64 15.11 16.40
C PHE A 353 -16.13 13.69 16.50
N GLN A 354 -16.00 12.92 15.43
CA GLN A 354 -16.54 11.58 15.34
C GLN A 354 -15.43 10.60 15.03
N SER A 355 -15.25 9.64 15.92
CA SER A 355 -14.34 8.52 15.70
C SER A 355 -14.85 7.64 14.55
N SER A 356 -13.95 7.22 13.67
CA SER A 356 -14.30 6.43 12.48
C SER A 356 -13.15 5.57 12.01
N HIS A 357 -13.36 4.78 10.98
CA HIS A 357 -12.29 4.13 10.21
C HIS A 357 -11.54 5.20 9.41
N LEU A 358 -10.72 5.99 10.11
CA LEU A 358 -9.89 7.03 9.51
C LEU A 358 -8.84 6.39 8.61
N SER A 359 -8.80 6.81 7.33
CA SER A 359 -7.79 6.31 6.38
C SER A 359 -6.56 7.21 6.33
N ASP A 360 -6.72 8.52 6.19
CA ASP A 360 -5.62 9.48 6.13
C ASP A 360 -6.12 10.90 6.50
N ALA A 361 -5.20 11.79 6.86
CA ALA A 361 -5.49 13.18 7.18
C ALA A 361 -4.34 14.11 6.84
N VAL A 362 -4.67 15.31 6.34
CA VAL A 362 -3.70 16.38 6.07
C VAL A 362 -4.29 17.72 6.51
N MET A 363 -3.41 18.65 6.89
CA MET A 363 -3.77 20.00 7.32
C MET A 363 -3.12 21.01 6.38
N ASN A 364 -3.82 22.10 6.07
CA ASN A 364 -3.22 23.20 5.30
C ASN A 364 -2.11 23.90 6.12
N ASN A 365 -1.22 24.60 5.43
CA ASN A 365 -0.05 25.23 6.06
C ASN A 365 -0.41 26.26 7.14
N GLU A 366 -1.54 26.94 7.00
CA GLU A 366 -2.03 27.93 7.94
C GLU A 366 -2.58 27.30 9.23
N GLY A 367 -2.78 25.96 9.26
CA GLY A 367 -3.38 25.25 10.39
C GLY A 367 -4.86 25.60 10.59
N THR A 368 -5.56 26.08 9.56
CA THR A 368 -6.95 26.50 9.66
C THR A 368 -7.94 25.43 9.21
N ARG A 369 -7.49 24.45 8.40
CA ARG A 369 -8.35 23.39 7.86
C ARG A 369 -7.68 22.04 7.93
N LEU A 370 -8.45 21.05 8.42
CA LEU A 370 -8.09 19.64 8.37
C LEU A 370 -8.94 18.97 7.28
N TYR A 371 -8.29 18.21 6.41
CA TYR A 371 -8.90 17.34 5.40
C TYR A 371 -8.65 15.91 5.81
N TYR A 372 -9.69 15.09 5.90
CA TYR A 372 -9.54 13.71 6.32
C TYR A 372 -10.50 12.76 5.60
N LEU A 373 -10.07 11.51 5.46
CA LEU A 373 -10.81 10.44 4.82
C LEU A 373 -11.47 9.58 5.88
N ALA A 374 -12.80 9.57 5.88
CA ALA A 374 -13.59 8.77 6.80
C ALA A 374 -14.86 8.26 6.11
N PRO A 375 -15.42 7.10 6.51
CA PRO A 375 -16.60 6.52 5.89
C PRO A 375 -17.84 7.42 6.03
N HIS A 376 -18.65 7.44 4.97
CA HIS A 376 -19.99 8.00 4.95
C HIS A 376 -20.91 7.13 4.08
N ASN A 377 -22.02 6.65 4.64
CA ASN A 377 -22.99 5.80 3.93
C ASN A 377 -22.34 4.62 3.20
N GLY A 378 -21.41 3.92 3.86
CA GLY A 378 -20.73 2.74 3.31
C GLY A 378 -19.59 3.02 2.31
N ASN A 379 -19.33 4.28 1.97
CA ASN A 379 -18.23 4.69 1.09
C ASN A 379 -17.21 5.53 1.86
N MET A 380 -15.94 5.49 1.43
CA MET A 380 -14.95 6.46 1.90
C MET A 380 -15.31 7.85 1.35
N ALA A 381 -15.25 8.85 2.19
CA ALA A 381 -15.63 10.23 1.90
C ALA A 381 -14.56 11.22 2.33
N LEU A 382 -14.51 12.38 1.67
CA LEU A 382 -13.65 13.49 2.06
C LEU A 382 -14.42 14.45 2.95
N TRP A 383 -13.90 14.64 4.14
CA TRP A 383 -14.39 15.59 5.13
C TRP A 383 -13.42 16.75 5.29
N VAL A 384 -13.96 17.93 5.59
CA VAL A 384 -13.16 19.13 5.89
C VAL A 384 -13.64 19.70 7.22
N ARG A 385 -12.72 19.88 8.15
CA ARG A 385 -12.91 20.64 9.38
C ARG A 385 -12.28 22.01 9.22
N ASP A 386 -13.08 23.06 9.21
CA ASP A 386 -12.67 24.44 9.29
C ASP A 386 -12.66 24.88 10.76
N PHE A 387 -11.48 25.22 11.29
CA PHE A 387 -11.31 25.56 12.70
C PHE A 387 -11.75 27.01 13.00
N LEU A 388 -11.70 27.91 12.00
CA LEU A 388 -12.11 29.30 12.18
C LEU A 388 -13.64 29.42 12.15
N GLU A 389 -14.31 28.64 11.31
CA GLU A 389 -15.76 28.60 11.21
C GLU A 389 -16.37 27.56 12.17
N GLU A 390 -15.54 26.82 12.92
CA GLU A 390 -15.93 25.72 13.81
C GLU A 390 -16.88 24.69 13.18
N ARG A 391 -16.71 24.47 11.87
CA ARG A 391 -17.62 23.69 11.04
C ARG A 391 -16.92 22.47 10.43
N THR A 392 -17.64 21.33 10.42
CA THR A 392 -17.23 20.14 9.68
C THR A 392 -18.20 19.92 8.52
N GLU A 393 -17.65 19.72 7.32
CA GLU A 393 -18.42 19.54 6.10
C GLU A 393 -18.01 18.28 5.37
N LEU A 394 -19.01 17.58 4.82
CA LEU A 394 -18.81 16.53 3.83
C LEU A 394 -18.58 17.20 2.47
N LYS A 395 -17.34 17.11 1.94
CA LYS A 395 -17.00 17.72 0.66
C LYS A 395 -17.19 16.78 -0.52
N MET A 396 -16.91 15.49 -0.33
CA MET A 396 -17.13 14.48 -1.36
C MET A 396 -17.72 13.24 -0.71
N GLN A 397 -18.89 12.78 -1.18
CA GLN A 397 -19.58 11.62 -0.64
C GLN A 397 -18.88 10.30 -0.95
N ARG A 398 -18.09 10.27 -2.03
CA ARG A 398 -17.34 9.10 -2.44
C ARG A 398 -16.00 9.52 -3.03
N ILE A 399 -14.94 9.02 -2.44
CA ILE A 399 -13.56 9.19 -2.92
C ILE A 399 -12.77 7.92 -2.59
N GLU A 400 -12.08 7.39 -3.57
CA GLU A 400 -11.03 6.41 -3.34
C GLU A 400 -9.71 7.16 -3.36
N ALA A 401 -9.04 7.21 -2.23
CA ALA A 401 -7.77 7.90 -2.11
C ALA A 401 -6.84 7.15 -1.17
N ARG A 402 -5.55 7.08 -1.56
CA ARG A 402 -4.48 6.48 -0.78
C ARG A 402 -3.24 7.36 -0.87
N SER A 403 -2.46 7.40 0.19
CA SER A 403 -1.14 8.05 0.23
C SER A 403 -1.22 9.56 -0.05
N PHE A 404 -1.90 10.29 0.82
CA PHE A 404 -1.95 11.75 0.74
C PHE A 404 -0.56 12.36 0.90
N GLN A 405 -0.11 13.11 -0.12
CA GLN A 405 1.12 13.87 -0.12
C GLN A 405 0.84 15.33 -0.44
N LEU A 406 1.25 16.23 0.44
CA LEU A 406 1.15 17.65 0.21
C LEU A 406 2.30 18.14 -0.68
N ASP A 407 1.99 19.09 -1.56
CA ASP A 407 3.03 19.88 -2.23
C ASP A 407 3.76 20.80 -1.22
N LYS A 408 4.87 21.37 -1.64
CA LYS A 408 5.67 22.29 -0.81
C LYS A 408 4.87 23.52 -0.34
N SER A 409 3.85 23.93 -1.08
CA SER A 409 2.98 25.05 -0.71
C SER A 409 1.95 24.69 0.36
N GLY A 410 1.64 23.39 0.54
CA GLY A 410 0.57 22.89 1.40
C GLY A 410 -0.84 23.23 0.89
N ASN A 411 -0.98 23.63 -0.38
CA ASN A 411 -2.27 23.97 -0.99
C ASN A 411 -2.83 22.89 -1.89
N THR A 412 -2.00 21.92 -2.28
CA THR A 412 -2.39 20.81 -3.14
C THR A 412 -1.95 19.49 -2.52
N CYS A 413 -2.87 18.55 -2.47
CA CYS A 413 -2.59 17.18 -2.04
C CYS A 413 -2.62 16.24 -3.24
N TYR A 414 -1.59 15.42 -3.41
CA TYR A 414 -1.49 14.39 -4.43
C TYR A 414 -1.80 13.03 -3.82
N PHE A 415 -2.48 12.17 -4.57
CA PHE A 415 -2.88 10.86 -4.08
C PHE A 415 -3.15 9.87 -5.20
N ILE A 416 -3.19 8.59 -4.85
CA ILE A 416 -3.62 7.51 -5.74
C ILE A 416 -5.13 7.34 -5.59
N GLY A 417 -5.86 7.53 -6.68
CA GLY A 417 -7.31 7.36 -6.80
C GLY A 417 -7.72 5.98 -7.26
N GLN A 418 -8.99 5.87 -7.65
CA GLN A 418 -9.60 4.62 -8.08
C GLN A 418 -8.84 3.95 -9.23
N GLY A 419 -8.59 2.64 -9.08
CA GLY A 419 -7.89 1.85 -10.08
C GLY A 419 -6.44 2.30 -10.32
N GLY A 420 -5.82 3.04 -9.38
CA GLY A 420 -4.45 3.52 -9.51
C GLY A 420 -4.31 4.74 -10.44
N THR A 421 -5.33 5.60 -10.51
CA THR A 421 -5.23 6.91 -11.18
C THR A 421 -4.43 7.88 -10.31
N LEU A 422 -3.65 8.75 -10.95
CA LEU A 422 -2.99 9.85 -10.25
C LEU A 422 -3.95 11.02 -10.12
N CYS A 423 -4.08 11.57 -8.92
CA CYS A 423 -5.01 12.65 -8.61
C CYS A 423 -4.35 13.76 -7.81
N GLN A 424 -4.88 14.97 -7.97
CA GLN A 424 -4.57 16.12 -7.12
C GLN A 424 -5.87 16.70 -6.54
N LEU A 425 -5.82 17.08 -5.28
CA LEU A 425 -6.87 17.75 -4.53
C LEU A 425 -6.41 19.17 -4.19
N ASN A 426 -7.08 20.18 -4.72
CA ASN A 426 -6.86 21.55 -4.29
C ASN A 426 -7.52 21.76 -2.93
N LEU A 427 -6.75 22.09 -1.91
CA LEU A 427 -7.23 22.21 -0.54
C LEU A 427 -8.06 23.49 -0.31
N ASN A 428 -7.95 24.50 -1.13
CA ASN A 428 -8.74 25.72 -0.99
C ASN A 428 -10.17 25.53 -1.53
N SER A 429 -10.27 24.93 -2.73
CA SER A 429 -11.58 24.70 -3.40
C SER A 429 -12.19 23.33 -3.11
N ALA A 430 -11.42 22.39 -2.52
CA ALA A 430 -11.77 20.98 -2.36
C ALA A 430 -12.13 20.30 -3.70
N SER A 431 -11.52 20.74 -4.79
CA SER A 431 -11.71 20.15 -6.12
C SER A 431 -10.65 19.09 -6.41
N VAL A 432 -11.09 17.96 -6.97
CA VAL A 432 -10.20 16.87 -7.41
C VAL A 432 -10.02 16.92 -8.92
N LYS A 433 -8.77 16.82 -9.37
CA LYS A 433 -8.41 16.70 -10.79
C LYS A 433 -7.54 15.45 -10.97
N THR A 434 -7.83 14.68 -12.02
CA THR A 434 -6.98 13.57 -12.45
C THR A 434 -5.76 14.12 -13.18
N ILE A 435 -4.57 13.57 -12.86
CA ILE A 435 -3.34 13.80 -13.60
C ILE A 435 -3.23 12.69 -14.64
N PRO A 436 -3.35 13.01 -15.92
CA PRO A 436 -3.26 12.01 -16.97
C PRO A 436 -1.83 11.50 -17.10
N PHE A 437 -1.69 10.21 -17.45
CA PHE A 437 -0.42 9.64 -17.89
C PHE A 437 -0.66 8.56 -18.95
N GLU A 438 0.32 8.37 -19.81
CA GLU A 438 0.37 7.31 -20.81
C GLU A 438 1.72 6.61 -20.70
N ALA A 439 1.75 5.57 -19.88
CA ALA A 439 2.97 4.79 -19.61
C ALA A 439 3.05 3.61 -20.59
N PHE A 440 4.11 3.59 -21.39
CA PHE A 440 4.45 2.41 -22.19
C PHE A 440 5.08 1.35 -21.30
N THR A 441 4.43 0.20 -21.20
CA THR A 441 4.88 -0.90 -20.34
C THR A 441 5.34 -2.08 -21.17
N VAL A 442 6.41 -2.72 -20.75
CA VAL A 442 6.96 -3.94 -21.35
C VAL A 442 7.00 -5.02 -20.26
N THR A 443 6.24 -6.08 -20.47
CA THR A 443 6.19 -7.21 -19.52
C THR A 443 6.66 -8.47 -20.22
N GLN A 444 7.52 -9.23 -19.55
CA GLN A 444 7.97 -10.56 -19.94
C GLN A 444 7.41 -11.57 -18.92
N PRO A 445 6.25 -12.21 -19.18
CA PRO A 445 5.57 -13.02 -18.18
C PRO A 445 6.43 -14.09 -17.53
N ALA A 446 7.26 -14.79 -18.29
CA ALA A 446 8.16 -15.81 -17.75
C ALA A 446 9.18 -15.25 -16.76
N LYS A 447 9.78 -14.08 -17.06
CA LYS A 447 10.71 -13.41 -16.13
C LYS A 447 9.99 -12.90 -14.89
N THR A 448 8.79 -12.34 -15.05
CA THR A 448 7.98 -11.89 -13.94
C THR A 448 7.58 -13.05 -13.02
N GLN A 449 7.21 -14.20 -13.58
CA GLN A 449 6.90 -15.40 -12.80
C GLN A 449 8.13 -15.94 -12.07
N ALA A 450 9.29 -15.99 -12.75
CA ALA A 450 10.54 -16.40 -12.12
C ALA A 450 10.92 -15.50 -10.95
N TYR A 451 10.84 -14.18 -11.14
CA TYR A 451 11.05 -13.21 -10.07
C TYR A 451 10.05 -13.40 -8.92
N ASN A 452 8.74 -13.51 -9.20
CA ASN A 452 7.72 -13.69 -8.18
C ASN A 452 7.95 -14.98 -7.36
N PHE A 453 8.36 -16.06 -8.01
CA PHE A 453 8.67 -17.33 -7.33
C PHE A 453 9.87 -17.16 -6.37
N GLU A 454 10.94 -16.54 -6.84
CA GLU A 454 12.11 -16.25 -6.01
C GLU A 454 11.79 -15.29 -4.88
N HIS A 455 10.99 -14.26 -5.14
CA HIS A 455 10.51 -13.34 -4.13
C HIS A 455 9.71 -14.06 -3.03
N ILE A 456 8.75 -14.91 -3.40
CA ILE A 456 7.96 -15.71 -2.43
C ILE A 456 8.91 -16.55 -1.57
N TRP A 457 9.85 -17.26 -2.18
CA TRP A 457 10.78 -18.12 -1.47
C TRP A 457 11.67 -17.34 -0.49
N ARG A 458 12.29 -16.23 -0.93
CA ARG A 458 13.14 -15.38 -0.09
C ARG A 458 12.36 -14.73 1.05
N GLN A 459 11.23 -14.13 0.74
CA GLN A 459 10.42 -13.42 1.74
C GLN A 459 9.85 -14.38 2.79
N THR A 460 9.51 -15.59 2.40
CA THR A 460 9.08 -16.62 3.35
C THR A 460 10.23 -17.01 4.28
N LYS A 461 11.43 -17.26 3.73
CA LYS A 461 12.63 -17.60 4.50
C LYS A 461 13.01 -16.51 5.51
N GLU A 462 12.85 -15.24 5.12
CA GLU A 462 13.18 -14.08 5.94
C GLU A 462 12.13 -13.81 7.03
N LYS A 463 10.85 -14.06 6.74
CA LYS A 463 9.72 -13.58 7.57
C LYS A 463 9.00 -14.67 8.36
N LEU A 464 9.25 -15.94 8.09
CA LEU A 464 8.61 -17.00 8.87
C LEU A 464 9.03 -16.89 10.34
N TYR A 465 8.08 -17.04 11.25
CA TYR A 465 8.31 -16.96 12.70
C TYR A 465 9.33 -17.99 13.22
N ASP A 466 9.45 -19.14 12.52
CA ASP A 466 10.44 -20.17 12.81
C ASP A 466 11.58 -20.12 11.77
N PRO A 467 12.80 -19.69 12.16
CA PRO A 467 13.98 -19.70 11.29
C PRO A 467 14.34 -21.09 10.75
N GLY A 468 13.94 -22.15 11.45
CA GLY A 468 14.10 -23.55 11.03
C GLY A 468 13.08 -23.98 9.98
N MET A 469 12.25 -23.08 9.44
CA MET A 469 11.25 -23.34 8.43
C MET A 469 10.29 -24.47 8.81
N ASN A 470 9.98 -24.58 10.11
CA ASN A 470 9.14 -25.65 10.68
C ASN A 470 9.65 -27.09 10.32
N GLY A 471 10.97 -27.22 10.13
CA GLY A 471 11.63 -28.46 9.76
C GLY A 471 11.62 -28.79 8.25
N ALA A 472 11.08 -27.91 7.41
CA ALA A 472 11.11 -28.08 5.95
C ALA A 472 12.50 -27.73 5.39
N ASP A 473 13.00 -28.55 4.47
CA ASP A 473 14.21 -28.26 3.71
C ASP A 473 13.87 -27.24 2.59
N TRP A 474 13.85 -25.95 2.98
CA TRP A 474 13.34 -24.86 2.17
C TRP A 474 14.16 -24.61 0.88
N ASP A 475 15.48 -24.83 0.93
CA ASP A 475 16.38 -24.68 -0.24
C ASP A 475 16.19 -25.84 -1.24
N ARG A 476 15.95 -27.05 -0.74
CA ARG A 476 15.59 -28.19 -1.59
C ARG A 476 14.23 -27.97 -2.25
N LEU A 477 13.24 -27.50 -1.50
CA LEU A 477 11.91 -27.19 -2.02
C LEU A 477 11.95 -26.12 -3.11
N TYR A 478 12.77 -25.07 -2.95
CA TYR A 478 13.01 -24.10 -4.02
C TYR A 478 13.45 -24.78 -5.33
N THR A 479 14.45 -25.65 -5.25
CA THR A 479 14.95 -26.38 -6.42
C THR A 479 13.89 -27.30 -7.02
N THR A 480 13.11 -27.99 -6.17
CA THR A 480 12.05 -28.90 -6.59
C THR A 480 10.94 -28.16 -7.35
N TYR A 481 10.48 -27.03 -6.85
CA TYR A 481 9.36 -26.30 -7.46
C TYR A 481 9.78 -25.40 -8.63
N LYS A 482 11.01 -24.84 -8.62
CA LYS A 482 11.55 -23.99 -9.70
C LYS A 482 11.51 -24.69 -11.07
N ARG A 483 11.67 -26.00 -11.13
CA ARG A 483 11.64 -26.80 -12.38
C ARG A 483 10.30 -26.73 -13.12
N TYR A 484 9.20 -26.37 -12.43
CA TYR A 484 7.88 -26.26 -13.04
C TYR A 484 7.61 -24.91 -13.71
N LEU A 485 8.37 -23.86 -13.37
CA LEU A 485 8.17 -22.51 -13.92
C LEU A 485 8.11 -22.47 -15.46
N PRO A 486 8.97 -23.19 -16.21
CA PRO A 486 8.89 -23.19 -17.68
C PRO A 486 7.59 -23.77 -18.25
N HIS A 487 6.82 -24.47 -17.43
CA HIS A 487 5.56 -25.13 -17.83
C HIS A 487 4.32 -24.36 -17.42
N ILE A 488 4.49 -23.22 -16.76
CA ILE A 488 3.39 -22.36 -16.25
C ILE A 488 3.22 -21.16 -17.18
N ASN A 489 2.00 -20.98 -17.68
CA ASN A 489 1.68 -19.89 -18.61
C ASN A 489 0.54 -18.97 -18.15
N ASN A 490 0.01 -19.19 -16.95
CA ASN A 490 -1.09 -18.38 -16.42
C ASN A 490 -0.95 -18.19 -14.89
N GLY A 491 -1.68 -17.20 -14.36
CA GLY A 491 -1.61 -16.85 -12.95
C GLY A 491 -2.28 -17.85 -12.02
N TYR A 492 -3.24 -18.65 -12.49
CA TYR A 492 -3.90 -19.67 -11.64
C TYR A 492 -2.94 -20.82 -11.33
N ASP A 493 -2.30 -21.38 -12.35
CA ASP A 493 -1.31 -22.46 -12.17
C ASP A 493 -0.11 -21.99 -11.35
N PHE A 494 0.31 -20.74 -11.54
CA PHE A 494 1.35 -20.14 -10.70
C PHE A 494 0.94 -20.06 -9.23
N ALA A 495 -0.28 -19.61 -8.95
CA ALA A 495 -0.80 -19.51 -7.59
C ALA A 495 -0.95 -20.86 -6.92
N GLU A 496 -1.38 -21.87 -7.67
CA GLU A 496 -1.48 -23.26 -7.20
C GLU A 496 -0.10 -23.80 -6.82
N MET A 497 0.87 -23.71 -7.72
CA MET A 497 2.25 -24.14 -7.46
C MET A 497 2.85 -23.41 -6.25
N ALA A 498 2.64 -22.10 -6.13
CA ALA A 498 3.12 -21.32 -4.99
C ALA A 498 2.41 -21.72 -3.69
N SER A 499 1.11 -22.05 -3.76
CA SER A 499 0.36 -22.55 -2.60
C SER A 499 0.83 -23.93 -2.14
N GLU A 500 1.17 -24.81 -3.08
CA GLU A 500 1.76 -26.10 -2.74
C GLU A 500 3.12 -25.94 -2.07
N LEU A 501 4.01 -25.09 -2.62
CA LEU A 501 5.30 -24.77 -2.01
C LEU A 501 5.13 -24.25 -0.57
N LEU A 502 4.22 -23.29 -0.36
CA LEU A 502 3.95 -22.73 0.96
C LEU A 502 3.31 -23.74 1.90
N GLY A 503 2.52 -24.68 1.37
CA GLY A 503 1.92 -25.79 2.12
C GLY A 503 2.93 -26.77 2.72
N GLU A 504 4.15 -26.87 2.14
CA GLU A 504 5.23 -27.72 2.68
C GLU A 504 5.74 -27.25 4.05
N LEU A 505 5.49 -25.98 4.40
CA LEU A 505 5.82 -25.46 5.73
C LEU A 505 4.94 -26.06 6.85
N ASN A 506 3.82 -26.67 6.50
CA ASN A 506 2.86 -27.25 7.44
C ASN A 506 2.44 -26.27 8.56
N VAL A 507 2.20 -25.03 8.20
CA VAL A 507 1.71 -23.97 9.08
C VAL A 507 0.37 -23.42 8.61
N SER A 508 -0.41 -22.88 9.55
CA SER A 508 -1.72 -22.30 9.26
C SER A 508 -1.60 -21.01 8.45
N HIS A 509 -2.60 -20.71 7.63
CA HIS A 509 -2.77 -19.47 6.89
C HIS A 509 -1.66 -19.15 5.85
N THR A 510 -1.03 -20.18 5.29
CA THR A 510 -0.15 -20.04 4.12
C THR A 510 -0.91 -20.33 2.84
N GLY A 511 -0.54 -19.66 1.76
CA GLY A 511 -1.12 -19.87 0.44
C GLY A 511 -0.89 -18.70 -0.50
N CYS A 512 -1.18 -18.91 -1.76
CA CYS A 512 -1.13 -17.92 -2.81
C CYS A 512 -2.47 -17.90 -3.56
N ARG A 513 -2.91 -16.72 -3.99
CA ARG A 513 -4.14 -16.58 -4.78
C ARG A 513 -3.88 -15.66 -5.97
N TYR A 514 -4.46 -16.04 -7.10
CA TYR A 514 -4.48 -15.19 -8.27
C TYR A 514 -5.87 -14.58 -8.46
N HIS A 515 -5.90 -13.28 -8.65
CA HIS A 515 -7.11 -12.56 -9.02
C HIS A 515 -6.94 -12.07 -10.46
N ALA A 516 -7.61 -12.73 -11.40
CA ALA A 516 -7.62 -12.26 -12.77
C ALA A 516 -8.18 -10.83 -12.83
N PRO A 517 -7.64 -9.96 -13.69
CA PRO A 517 -8.30 -8.70 -13.99
C PRO A 517 -9.74 -8.99 -14.39
N SER A 518 -10.70 -8.31 -13.75
CA SER A 518 -12.13 -8.50 -14.04
C SER A 518 -12.43 -8.07 -15.48
N ALA A 519 -12.30 -9.02 -16.40
CA ALA A 519 -12.78 -8.87 -17.77
C ALA A 519 -14.25 -9.32 -17.92
N SER A 520 -14.82 -9.94 -16.88
CA SER A 520 -16.20 -10.41 -16.89
C SER A 520 -17.16 -9.27 -16.55
N LEU A 521 -18.22 -9.15 -17.32
CA LEU A 521 -19.37 -8.33 -16.92
C LEU A 521 -19.89 -8.87 -15.57
N PRO A 522 -20.11 -8.02 -14.57
CA PRO A 522 -20.64 -8.47 -13.30
C PRO A 522 -22.00 -9.12 -13.50
N VAL A 523 -22.17 -10.32 -12.95
CA VAL A 523 -23.41 -11.07 -13.01
C VAL A 523 -24.35 -10.62 -11.91
N ALA A 524 -25.59 -10.28 -12.25
CA ALA A 524 -26.60 -9.92 -11.26
C ALA A 524 -26.98 -11.14 -10.40
N GLN A 525 -27.34 -10.88 -9.15
CA GLN A 525 -27.87 -11.88 -8.23
C GLN A 525 -29.39 -11.70 -8.12
N LEU A 526 -30.13 -12.80 -8.18
CA LEU A 526 -31.58 -12.77 -7.97
C LEU A 526 -31.97 -12.68 -6.49
N GLY A 527 -31.07 -13.06 -5.60
CA GLY A 527 -31.35 -13.10 -4.14
C GLY A 527 -32.30 -14.26 -3.77
N ILE A 528 -32.11 -15.40 -4.40
CA ILE A 528 -32.86 -16.63 -4.13
C ILE A 528 -31.90 -17.81 -3.95
N LEU A 529 -32.37 -18.85 -3.25
CA LEU A 529 -31.81 -20.19 -3.31
C LEU A 529 -32.67 -21.00 -4.29
N PRO A 530 -32.09 -21.55 -5.36
CA PRO A 530 -32.83 -22.42 -6.27
C PRO A 530 -33.07 -23.81 -5.65
N ASP A 531 -34.17 -24.45 -6.04
CA ASP A 531 -34.41 -25.88 -5.72
C ASP A 531 -33.60 -26.75 -6.70
N GLU A 532 -32.44 -27.22 -6.22
CA GLU A 532 -31.51 -28.03 -7.03
C GLU A 532 -32.11 -29.39 -7.48
N THR A 533 -33.19 -29.83 -6.86
CA THR A 533 -33.87 -31.07 -7.25
C THR A 533 -34.83 -30.89 -8.41
N TYR A 534 -35.14 -29.63 -8.77
CA TYR A 534 -36.07 -29.34 -9.84
C TYR A 534 -35.42 -29.51 -11.20
N GLN A 535 -36.05 -30.34 -12.06
CA GLN A 535 -35.54 -30.66 -13.39
C GLN A 535 -36.39 -30.09 -14.55
N GLY A 536 -37.40 -29.29 -14.22
CA GLY A 536 -38.27 -28.66 -15.22
C GLY A 536 -37.69 -27.38 -15.80
N PRO A 537 -38.38 -26.75 -16.78
CA PRO A 537 -37.98 -25.46 -17.33
C PRO A 537 -38.17 -24.37 -16.29
N GLY A 538 -37.24 -23.37 -16.30
CA GLY A 538 -37.22 -22.30 -15.32
C GLY A 538 -36.39 -22.57 -14.09
N ILE A 539 -36.36 -21.59 -13.17
CA ILE A 539 -35.69 -21.68 -11.86
C ILE A 539 -36.77 -21.81 -10.79
N LYS A 540 -36.87 -22.96 -10.15
CA LYS A 540 -37.78 -23.09 -9.00
C LYS A 540 -37.11 -22.53 -7.75
N VAL A 541 -37.80 -21.64 -7.08
CA VAL A 541 -37.31 -20.95 -5.88
C VAL A 541 -37.52 -21.86 -4.66
N ALA A 542 -36.43 -22.25 -4.00
CA ALA A 542 -36.50 -22.90 -2.70
C ALA A 542 -36.70 -21.88 -1.57
N GLU A 543 -35.99 -20.75 -1.65
CA GLU A 543 -36.09 -19.68 -0.65
C GLU A 543 -35.79 -18.32 -1.32
N VAL A 544 -36.46 -17.26 -0.87
CA VAL A 544 -36.12 -15.87 -1.18
C VAL A 544 -35.31 -15.30 -0.04
N LEU A 545 -34.10 -14.84 -0.32
CA LEU A 545 -33.20 -14.30 0.68
C LEU A 545 -33.67 -12.92 1.17
N SER A 546 -33.84 -12.78 2.47
CA SER A 546 -34.24 -11.50 3.09
C SER A 546 -33.24 -10.39 2.77
N GLY A 547 -33.75 -9.24 2.31
CA GLY A 547 -32.93 -8.11 1.85
C GLY A 547 -32.31 -8.31 0.46
N GLY A 548 -32.59 -9.45 -0.21
CA GLY A 548 -32.16 -9.71 -1.58
C GLY A 548 -33.01 -8.95 -2.62
N PRO A 549 -32.55 -8.90 -3.91
CA PRO A 549 -33.25 -8.17 -4.96
C PRO A 549 -34.72 -8.57 -5.14
N LEU A 550 -35.06 -9.85 -5.05
CA LEU A 550 -36.43 -10.33 -5.22
C LEU A 550 -37.28 -10.32 -3.93
N ASP A 551 -36.71 -9.97 -2.76
CA ASP A 551 -37.48 -9.84 -1.50
C ASP A 551 -38.54 -8.72 -1.56
N VAL A 552 -38.32 -7.72 -2.41
CA VAL A 552 -39.31 -6.64 -2.65
C VAL A 552 -40.53 -7.13 -3.45
N CYS A 553 -40.41 -8.24 -4.17
CA CYS A 553 -41.47 -8.83 -5.00
C CYS A 553 -42.27 -9.85 -4.17
N LYS A 554 -43.31 -9.39 -3.48
CA LYS A 554 -44.08 -10.24 -2.56
C LYS A 554 -44.83 -11.43 -3.22
N ASP A 555 -44.96 -11.41 -4.53
CA ASP A 555 -45.54 -12.51 -5.30
C ASP A 555 -44.55 -13.67 -5.54
N ILE A 556 -43.24 -13.41 -5.40
CA ILE A 556 -42.20 -14.43 -5.55
C ILE A 556 -41.89 -15.01 -4.16
N LYS A 557 -42.08 -16.32 -4.03
CA LYS A 557 -41.91 -17.07 -2.77
C LYS A 557 -41.40 -18.48 -3.03
N ALA A 558 -41.08 -19.21 -1.99
CA ALA A 558 -40.74 -20.62 -2.10
C ALA A 558 -41.79 -21.37 -2.92
N GLY A 559 -41.37 -22.18 -3.87
CA GLY A 559 -42.20 -22.91 -4.83
C GLY A 559 -42.51 -22.13 -6.12
N SER A 560 -42.27 -20.80 -6.22
CA SER A 560 -42.41 -20.04 -7.46
C SER A 560 -41.42 -20.54 -8.51
N ILE A 561 -41.81 -20.50 -9.79
CA ILE A 561 -40.92 -20.85 -10.91
C ILE A 561 -40.72 -19.62 -11.78
N ILE A 562 -39.46 -19.15 -11.89
CA ILE A 562 -39.06 -18.08 -12.79
C ILE A 562 -38.82 -18.69 -14.16
N THR A 563 -39.71 -18.44 -15.10
CA THR A 563 -39.69 -19.08 -16.43
C THR A 563 -38.98 -18.28 -17.51
N THR A 564 -38.81 -16.96 -17.28
CA THR A 564 -38.18 -16.04 -18.24
C THR A 564 -37.35 -14.97 -17.51
N ILE A 565 -36.27 -14.53 -18.16
CA ILE A 565 -35.49 -13.36 -17.80
C ILE A 565 -35.43 -12.45 -19.03
N ASP A 566 -35.88 -11.19 -18.90
CA ASP A 566 -35.97 -10.22 -20.00
C ASP A 566 -36.66 -10.79 -21.26
N GLY A 567 -37.72 -11.56 -21.08
CA GLY A 567 -38.47 -12.19 -22.16
C GLY A 567 -37.83 -13.44 -22.78
N VAL A 568 -36.63 -13.83 -22.35
CA VAL A 568 -35.96 -15.04 -22.82
C VAL A 568 -36.34 -16.19 -21.91
N LYS A 569 -36.83 -17.30 -22.47
CA LYS A 569 -37.22 -18.50 -21.73
C LYS A 569 -35.99 -19.22 -21.14
N ILE A 570 -36.17 -19.78 -19.96
CA ILE A 570 -35.19 -20.64 -19.31
C ILE A 570 -35.59 -22.07 -19.57
N GLU A 571 -34.85 -22.76 -20.41
CA GLU A 571 -35.09 -24.16 -20.73
C GLU A 571 -34.60 -25.08 -19.60
N ALA A 572 -35.16 -26.29 -19.52
CA ALA A 572 -34.75 -27.26 -18.53
C ALA A 572 -33.23 -27.59 -18.64
N GLY A 573 -32.52 -27.51 -17.54
CA GLY A 573 -31.08 -27.80 -17.48
C GLY A 573 -30.18 -26.74 -18.13
N SER A 574 -30.72 -25.60 -18.56
CA SER A 574 -29.91 -24.52 -19.14
C SER A 574 -29.23 -23.69 -18.06
N ASP A 575 -28.02 -23.19 -18.37
CA ASP A 575 -27.33 -22.20 -17.56
C ASP A 575 -27.99 -20.80 -17.79
N TYR A 576 -28.61 -20.25 -16.77
CA TYR A 576 -29.27 -18.93 -16.83
C TYR A 576 -28.35 -17.76 -16.43
N TYR A 577 -27.17 -18.01 -15.86
CA TYR A 577 -26.24 -16.93 -15.44
C TYR A 577 -25.82 -15.99 -16.59
N PRO A 578 -25.61 -16.46 -17.84
CA PRO A 578 -25.37 -15.55 -18.96
C PRO A 578 -26.47 -14.51 -19.19
N MET A 579 -27.74 -14.84 -18.85
CA MET A 579 -28.86 -13.91 -18.94
C MET A 579 -28.77 -12.76 -17.92
N LEU A 580 -28.00 -12.95 -16.83
CA LEU A 580 -27.78 -11.98 -15.75
C LEU A 580 -26.48 -11.18 -15.90
N ALA A 581 -25.65 -11.51 -16.90
CA ALA A 581 -24.38 -10.85 -17.13
C ALA A 581 -24.58 -9.37 -17.53
N GLY A 582 -23.81 -8.46 -16.92
CA GLY A 582 -23.87 -7.03 -17.15
C GLY A 582 -25.11 -6.33 -16.56
N LYS A 583 -25.89 -7.01 -15.70
CA LYS A 583 -27.13 -6.48 -15.10
C LYS A 583 -27.00 -6.19 -13.61
N ALA A 584 -25.83 -6.42 -13.01
CA ALA A 584 -25.59 -6.11 -11.60
C ALA A 584 -25.81 -4.61 -11.34
N GLY A 585 -26.60 -4.30 -10.29
CA GLY A 585 -26.93 -2.92 -9.94
C GLY A 585 -27.97 -2.21 -10.81
N LYS A 586 -28.68 -2.97 -11.67
CA LYS A 586 -29.76 -2.43 -12.52
C LYS A 586 -31.12 -2.88 -12.02
#